data_5ff14f3feff3d38aa6fd026ae08f060a
#
_entry.id   5ff14f3feff3d38aa6fd026ae08f060a
#
_cell.length_a   1.000
_cell.length_b   1.000
_cell.length_c   1.000
_cell.angle_alpha   90.00
_cell.angle_beta   90.00
_cell.angle_gamma   90.00
#
_symmetry.space_group_name_H-M   'P 1'
#
loop_
_entity.id
_entity.type
_entity.pdbx_description
1 polymer ?
#
loop_
_entity_poly.entity_id
_entity_poly.type
_entity_poly.pdbx_seq_one_letter_code
_entity_poly.pdbx_strand_id
1 'polypeptide(L)'
;MTLNYYHRVDEKDADLPKIVVHPISINDARKILVLIGGQPAPKEWVGGLNVTYNMGPSLMKPGWKIKLEVHNENKIVPGHDVMGYIYGNEEPDR
;
A
#
# COMPACT_ATOMS: atom_id res chain seq x y z
N MET A 1 -19.35 22.66 4.66
CA MET A 1 -20.60 21.91 4.40
C MET A 1 -20.23 20.45 4.25
N THR A 2 -20.51 19.62 5.25
CA THR A 2 -20.17 18.18 5.21
C THR A 2 -21.29 17.47 4.47
N LEU A 3 -21.03 17.02 3.24
CA LEU A 3 -22.00 16.23 2.49
C LEU A 3 -22.05 14.81 3.07
N ASN A 4 -22.95 14.58 4.01
CA ASN A 4 -23.24 13.28 4.59
C ASN A 4 -24.16 12.45 3.69
N TYR A 5 -23.78 12.25 2.42
CA TYR A 5 -24.56 11.43 1.48
C TYR A 5 -24.28 9.92 1.60
N TYR A 6 -23.24 9.52 2.34
CA TYR A 6 -22.88 8.12 2.47
C TYR A 6 -22.91 7.70 3.94
N HIS A 7 -23.58 6.59 4.21
CA HIS A 7 -23.47 5.92 5.49
C HIS A 7 -22.03 5.40 5.68
N ARG A 8 -21.36 5.91 6.70
CA ARG A 8 -20.07 5.36 7.11
C ARG A 8 -20.33 4.12 7.95
N VAL A 9 -19.69 3.04 7.60
CA VAL A 9 -19.67 1.82 8.40
C VAL A 9 -18.63 1.99 9.50
N ASP A 10 -18.96 1.57 10.72
CA ASP A 10 -17.99 1.54 11.81
C ASP A 10 -16.81 0.63 11.46
N GLU A 11 -15.61 0.98 11.91
CA GLU A 11 -14.39 0.23 11.61
C GLU A 11 -14.49 -1.26 12.00
N LYS A 12 -15.18 -1.55 13.11
CA LYS A 12 -15.44 -2.91 13.59
C LYS A 12 -16.33 -3.74 12.66
N ASP A 13 -17.18 -3.09 11.85
CA ASP A 13 -18.13 -3.71 10.94
C ASP A 13 -17.63 -3.66 9.47
N ALA A 14 -16.53 -2.98 9.25
CA ALA A 14 -15.87 -2.95 7.94
C ALA A 14 -15.02 -4.21 7.74
N ASP A 15 -15.06 -4.79 6.54
CA ASP A 15 -14.25 -5.95 6.18
C ASP A 15 -12.80 -5.52 5.88
N LEU A 16 -12.11 -5.09 6.94
CA LEU A 16 -10.73 -4.64 6.86
C LEU A 16 -9.75 -5.82 6.94
N PRO A 17 -8.59 -5.72 6.28
CA PRO A 17 -7.54 -6.72 6.41
C PRO A 17 -7.12 -6.93 7.87
N LYS A 18 -7.03 -8.18 8.30
CA LYS A 18 -6.61 -8.56 9.66
C LYS A 18 -5.09 -8.59 9.84
N ILE A 19 -4.35 -8.27 8.79
CA ILE A 19 -2.88 -8.22 8.78
C ILE A 19 -2.43 -6.75 8.73
N VAL A 20 -1.27 -6.48 9.31
CA VAL A 20 -0.65 -5.16 9.18
C VAL A 20 -0.16 -4.94 7.75
N VAL A 21 -0.36 -3.73 7.24
CA VAL A 21 0.06 -3.33 5.89
C VAL A 21 0.81 -2.02 5.99
N HIS A 22 1.96 -1.95 5.35
CA HIS A 22 2.78 -0.75 5.29
C HIS A 22 3.41 -0.60 3.90
N PRO A 23 3.00 0.42 3.12
CA PRO A 23 3.65 0.74 1.85
C PRO A 23 5.10 1.18 2.09
N ILE A 24 6.02 0.61 1.33
CA ILE A 24 7.45 0.95 1.39
C ILE A 24 7.98 1.33 0.02
N SER A 25 9.11 2.06 -0.01
CA SER A 25 9.76 2.39 -1.26
C SER A 25 10.33 1.15 -1.94
N ILE A 26 10.47 1.20 -3.28
CA ILE A 26 11.09 0.12 -4.06
C ILE A 26 12.54 -0.16 -3.61
N ASN A 27 13.26 0.88 -3.16
CA ASN A 27 14.62 0.75 -2.66
C ASN A 27 14.68 -0.01 -1.34
N ASP A 28 13.70 0.19 -0.46
CA ASP A 28 13.60 -0.52 0.81
C ASP A 28 13.10 -1.95 0.60
N ALA A 29 12.12 -2.14 -0.29
CA ALA A 29 11.68 -3.48 -0.69
C ALA A 29 12.84 -4.32 -1.21
N ARG A 30 13.74 -3.75 -2.04
CA ARG A 30 14.93 -4.44 -2.54
C ARG A 30 15.83 -4.92 -1.41
N LYS A 31 16.06 -4.11 -0.36
CA LYS A 31 16.88 -4.49 0.80
C LYS A 31 16.30 -5.70 1.54
N ILE A 32 14.97 -5.80 1.60
CA ILE A 32 14.28 -6.92 2.23
C ILE A 32 14.31 -8.16 1.33
N LEU A 33 13.99 -8.00 0.04
CA LEU A 33 13.90 -9.10 -0.90
C LEU A 33 15.22 -9.89 -1.04
N VAL A 34 16.36 -9.23 -1.02
CA VAL A 34 17.68 -9.90 -1.06
C VAL A 34 17.97 -10.76 0.17
N LEU A 35 17.22 -10.58 1.25
CA LEU A 35 17.37 -11.34 2.49
C LEU A 35 16.45 -12.57 2.53
N ILE A 36 15.47 -12.66 1.65
CA ILE A 36 14.53 -13.78 1.59
C ILE A 36 15.25 -14.99 0.97
N GLY A 37 15.25 -16.09 1.70
CA GLY A 37 15.78 -17.38 1.26
C GLY A 37 14.68 -18.35 0.84
N GLY A 38 14.98 -19.64 0.89
CA GLY A 38 14.05 -20.69 0.49
C GLY A 38 14.13 -21.03 -0.99
N GLN A 39 13.06 -21.60 -1.53
CA GLN A 39 13.00 -21.99 -2.94
C GLN A 39 12.84 -20.76 -3.84
N PRO A 40 13.43 -20.79 -5.06
CA PRO A 40 13.20 -19.74 -6.05
C PRO A 40 11.71 -19.61 -6.38
N ALA A 41 11.27 -18.36 -6.58
CA ALA A 41 9.90 -18.09 -7.00
C ALA A 41 9.65 -18.58 -8.45
N PRO A 42 8.43 -19.02 -8.78
CA PRO A 42 8.03 -19.31 -10.15
C PRO A 42 8.27 -18.10 -11.07
N LYS A 43 8.53 -18.35 -12.35
CA LYS A 43 8.82 -17.27 -13.31
C LYS A 43 7.73 -16.21 -13.40
N GLU A 44 6.48 -16.62 -13.26
CA GLU A 44 5.29 -15.76 -13.31
C GLU A 44 5.21 -14.79 -12.12
N TRP A 45 5.93 -15.06 -11.05
CA TRP A 45 5.94 -14.26 -9.82
C TRP A 45 7.16 -13.35 -9.71
N VAL A 46 8.09 -13.48 -10.66
CA VAL A 46 9.31 -12.67 -10.68
C VAL A 46 8.96 -11.24 -11.12
N GLY A 47 9.35 -10.27 -10.31
CA GLY A 47 9.18 -8.85 -10.62
C GLY A 47 10.38 -8.25 -11.37
N GLY A 48 10.33 -6.94 -11.59
CA GLY A 48 11.33 -6.19 -12.37
C GLY A 48 12.59 -5.77 -11.62
N LEU A 49 12.74 -6.10 -10.33
CA LEU A 49 13.95 -5.76 -9.60
C LEU A 49 15.08 -6.74 -9.92
N ASN A 50 16.29 -6.23 -10.02
CA ASN A 50 17.48 -7.08 -10.18
C ASN A 50 17.88 -7.73 -8.84
N VAL A 51 17.05 -8.67 -8.40
CA VAL A 51 17.25 -9.49 -7.19
C VAL A 51 16.77 -10.90 -7.45
N THR A 52 17.30 -11.87 -6.70
CA THR A 52 16.73 -13.23 -6.71
C THR A 52 15.44 -13.23 -5.90
N TYR A 53 14.35 -13.64 -6.53
CA TYR A 53 13.05 -13.78 -5.86
C TYR A 53 12.93 -15.19 -5.29
N ASN A 54 12.81 -15.27 -3.97
CA ASN A 54 12.62 -16.52 -3.23
C ASN A 54 11.30 -16.46 -2.45
N MET A 55 10.70 -17.62 -2.23
CA MET A 55 9.39 -17.72 -1.57
C MET A 55 9.44 -17.74 -0.04
N GLY A 56 10.61 -17.76 0.57
CA GLY A 56 10.72 -17.97 2.00
C GLY A 56 10.45 -19.45 2.38
N PRO A 57 10.04 -19.74 3.61
CA PRO A 57 9.91 -18.84 4.77
C PRO A 57 11.23 -18.46 5.45
N SER A 58 12.34 -19.10 5.04
CA SER A 58 13.66 -18.81 5.63
C SER A 58 14.24 -17.51 5.11
N LEU A 59 15.14 -16.92 5.88
CA LEU A 59 16.01 -15.85 5.41
C LEU A 59 17.37 -16.43 5.01
N MET A 60 18.12 -15.67 4.19
CA MET A 60 19.46 -16.05 3.74
C MET A 60 20.43 -16.28 4.90
N LYS A 61 20.21 -15.60 6.04
CA LYS A 61 21.01 -15.81 7.25
C LYS A 61 20.23 -16.58 8.29
N PRO A 62 20.77 -17.72 8.79
CA PRO A 62 20.12 -18.51 9.84
C PRO A 62 19.86 -17.68 11.11
N GLY A 63 18.70 -17.87 11.73
CA GLY A 63 18.32 -17.21 12.97
C GLY A 63 17.81 -15.76 12.80
N TRP A 64 17.89 -15.18 11.61
CA TRP A 64 17.31 -13.87 11.36
C TRP A 64 15.79 -13.96 11.26
N LYS A 65 15.14 -12.85 11.65
CA LYS A 65 13.70 -12.67 11.56
C LYS A 65 13.41 -11.27 11.02
N ILE A 66 12.33 -11.14 10.28
CA ILE A 66 11.77 -9.84 9.89
C ILE A 66 10.59 -9.57 10.82
N LYS A 67 10.58 -8.40 11.45
CA LYS A 67 9.48 -7.90 12.27
C LYS A 67 8.91 -6.66 11.60
N LEU A 68 7.60 -6.65 11.38
CA LEU A 68 6.87 -5.48 10.92
C LEU A 68 6.01 -4.98 12.07
N GLU A 69 6.22 -3.74 12.48
CA GLU A 69 5.38 -3.02 13.43
C GLU A 69 4.81 -1.79 12.76
N VAL A 70 3.50 -1.64 12.82
CA VAL A 70 2.79 -0.51 12.22
C VAL A 70 1.94 0.15 13.31
N HIS A 71 2.18 1.43 13.52
CA HIS A 71 1.47 2.26 14.50
C HIS A 71 0.70 3.34 13.73
N ASN A 72 -0.52 3.03 13.36
CA ASN A 72 -1.41 3.96 12.65
C ASN A 72 -2.41 4.56 13.63
N GLU A 73 -2.69 5.84 13.45
CA GLU A 73 -3.72 6.55 14.17
C GLU A 73 -4.71 7.14 13.16
N ASN A 74 -5.98 6.76 13.27
CA ASN A 74 -7.03 7.32 12.42
C ASN A 74 -7.46 8.68 12.95
N LYS A 75 -7.20 9.73 12.17
CA LYS A 75 -7.61 11.11 12.48
C LYS A 75 -8.49 11.65 11.36
N ILE A 76 -9.58 12.28 11.75
CA ILE A 76 -10.38 13.08 10.82
C ILE A 76 -9.77 14.48 10.79
N VAL A 77 -9.28 14.88 9.63
CA VAL A 77 -8.71 16.22 9.41
C VAL A 77 -9.41 16.90 8.26
N PRO A 78 -9.51 18.24 8.26
CA PRO A 78 -10.00 19.00 7.09
C PRO A 78 -9.09 18.75 5.89
N GLY A 79 -9.69 18.39 4.76
CA GLY A 79 -9.00 18.34 3.47
C GLY A 79 -9.39 19.56 2.62
N HIS A 80 -8.51 19.94 1.70
CA HIS A 80 -8.76 21.02 0.73
C HIS A 80 -8.68 20.44 -0.69
N ASP A 81 -9.77 20.62 -1.43
CA ASP A 81 -9.81 20.31 -2.85
C ASP A 81 -9.68 21.62 -3.64
N VAL A 82 -8.78 21.63 -4.62
CA VAL A 82 -8.63 22.76 -5.54
C VAL A 82 -9.30 22.39 -6.86
N MET A 83 -10.33 23.13 -7.22
CA MET A 83 -11.05 22.96 -8.47
C MET A 83 -10.78 24.14 -9.40
N GLY A 84 -10.39 23.83 -10.64
CA GLY A 84 -10.26 24.82 -11.71
C GLY A 84 -11.31 24.59 -12.78
N TYR A 85 -11.94 25.67 -13.24
CA TYR A 85 -12.94 25.62 -14.28
C TYR A 85 -12.48 26.45 -15.47
N ILE A 86 -12.61 25.88 -16.67
CA ILE A 86 -12.40 26.58 -17.93
C ILE A 86 -13.71 26.47 -18.70
N TYR A 87 -14.39 27.62 -18.87
CA TYR A 87 -15.63 27.67 -19.62
C TYR A 87 -15.34 27.73 -21.13
N GLY A 88 -16.13 27.00 -21.90
CA GLY A 88 -16.10 27.10 -23.36
C GLY A 88 -16.65 28.46 -23.84
N ASN A 89 -16.15 28.93 -24.98
CA ASN A 89 -16.61 30.19 -25.56
C ASN A 89 -17.91 30.02 -26.36
N GLU A 90 -18.17 28.84 -26.91
CA GLU A 90 -19.32 28.59 -27.77
C GLU A 90 -20.46 27.89 -27.02
N GLU A 91 -20.14 26.93 -26.15
CA GLU A 91 -21.12 26.18 -25.33
C GLU A 91 -20.65 26.13 -23.87
N PRO A 92 -20.70 27.23 -23.12
CA PRO A 92 -20.15 27.31 -21.77
C PRO A 92 -20.87 26.44 -20.75
N ASP A 93 -22.12 26.03 -21.02
CA ASP A 93 -22.97 25.24 -20.13
C ASP A 93 -22.91 23.72 -20.40
N ARG A 94 -22.04 23.30 -21.27
CA ARG A 94 -21.83 21.86 -21.63
C ARG A 94 -20.52 21.32 -21.17
#